data_847363310a0a6583d07708ef530d4311
#
_entry.id   847363310a0a6583d07708ef530d4311
#
_cell.length_a   1.000
_cell.length_b   1.000
_cell.length_c   1.000
_cell.angle_alpha   90.00
_cell.angle_beta   90.00
_cell.angle_gamma   90.00
#
_symmetry.space_group_name_H-M   'P 1'
#
loop_
_entity.id
_entity.type
_entity.pdbx_description
1 polymer ?
#
loop_
_entity_poly.entity_id
_entity_poly.type
_entity_poly.pdbx_seq_one_letter_code
_entity_poly.pdbx_strand_id
1 'polypeptide(L)'
;MAEMRVLVIDDEQIVLDSVRRILEGEGMAVETSLSAREGLALALAQPWDLVLSDIRMPEIGGMRVLRDIKRAKPALPVAIITGYATVGSAVQAMKLGAADYVEKPFTPDGLLGAVRSALASARTREPERQDLVHKDEVLRILERASIDGHFVADLFYSGADALEGYTLTGPEKLAILTGDIRWIEEHVGTLSPTQRRWLEQRLSAEIW
;
A
#
# COMPACT_ATOMS: atom_id res chain seq x y z
N MET A 1 -5.58 -29.13 -0.97
CA MET A 1 -5.79 -27.69 -0.75
C MET A 1 -4.84 -26.99 -1.69
N ALA A 2 -5.21 -25.87 -2.31
CA ALA A 2 -4.26 -25.12 -3.13
C ALA A 2 -3.10 -24.61 -2.25
N GLU A 3 -1.88 -24.74 -2.75
CA GLU A 3 -0.68 -24.27 -2.08
C GLU A 3 -0.69 -22.74 -2.04
N MET A 4 -0.44 -22.17 -0.86
CA MET A 4 -0.46 -20.72 -0.65
C MET A 4 0.76 -20.07 -1.32
N ARG A 5 0.55 -19.10 -2.20
CA ARG A 5 1.60 -18.45 -2.98
C ARG A 5 1.98 -17.09 -2.37
N VAL A 6 3.24 -16.96 -2.02
CA VAL A 6 3.80 -15.73 -1.43
C VAL A 6 4.89 -15.15 -2.32
N LEU A 7 4.78 -13.88 -2.67
CA LEU A 7 5.84 -13.13 -3.35
C LEU A 7 6.62 -12.32 -2.31
N VAL A 8 7.95 -12.41 -2.34
CA VAL A 8 8.84 -11.65 -1.46
C VAL A 8 9.73 -10.72 -2.30
N ILE A 9 9.73 -9.43 -1.99
CA ILE A 9 10.46 -8.39 -2.72
C ILE A 9 11.41 -7.69 -1.74
N ASP A 10 12.71 -7.89 -1.93
CA ASP A 10 13.76 -7.34 -1.06
C ASP A 10 15.07 -7.30 -1.85
N ASP A 11 15.87 -6.24 -1.75
CA ASP A 11 17.14 -6.13 -2.46
C ASP A 11 18.30 -6.88 -1.78
N GLU A 12 18.05 -7.48 -0.62
CA GLU A 12 19.00 -8.29 0.13
C GLU A 12 18.75 -9.79 -0.06
N GLN A 13 19.62 -10.49 -0.80
CA GLN A 13 19.50 -11.94 -1.05
C GLN A 13 19.39 -12.76 0.26
N ILE A 14 20.13 -12.37 1.28
CA ILE A 14 20.12 -13.08 2.58
C ILE A 14 18.75 -13.01 3.27
N VAL A 15 18.03 -11.91 3.09
CA VAL A 15 16.66 -11.75 3.61
C VAL A 15 15.71 -12.64 2.82
N LEU A 16 15.79 -12.60 1.48
CA LEU A 16 14.98 -13.46 0.60
C LEU A 16 15.14 -14.94 0.95
N ASP A 17 16.39 -15.40 1.12
CA ASP A 17 16.69 -16.81 1.46
C ASP A 17 16.16 -17.18 2.85
N SER A 18 16.24 -16.25 3.80
CA SER A 18 15.73 -16.45 5.16
C SER A 18 14.22 -16.56 5.20
N VAL A 19 13.53 -15.61 4.56
CA VAL A 19 12.07 -15.59 4.45
C VAL A 19 11.57 -16.84 3.70
N ARG A 20 12.18 -17.14 2.56
CA ARG A 20 11.83 -18.34 1.78
C ARG A 20 11.91 -19.59 2.63
N ARG A 21 13.02 -19.83 3.33
CA ARG A 21 13.22 -21.01 4.17
C ARG A 21 12.16 -21.14 5.26
N ILE A 22 11.80 -20.03 5.89
CA ILE A 22 10.77 -20.00 6.94
C ILE A 22 9.41 -20.38 6.38
N LEU A 23 9.00 -19.74 5.27
CA LEU A 23 7.67 -19.90 4.70
C LEU A 23 7.50 -21.25 3.99
N GLU A 24 8.51 -21.72 3.25
CA GLU A 24 8.51 -23.07 2.64
C GLU A 24 8.46 -24.17 3.71
N GLY A 25 9.08 -23.95 4.87
CA GLY A 25 8.96 -24.84 6.03
C GLY A 25 7.53 -24.99 6.55
N GLU A 26 6.66 -24.03 6.29
CA GLU A 26 5.23 -24.05 6.62
C GLU A 26 4.35 -24.50 5.42
N GLY A 27 4.94 -24.96 4.31
CA GLY A 27 4.24 -25.48 3.15
C GLY A 27 3.69 -24.40 2.21
N MET A 28 4.29 -23.20 2.19
CA MET A 28 3.94 -22.13 1.27
C MET A 28 4.85 -22.17 0.03
N ALA A 29 4.31 -21.85 -1.14
CA ALA A 29 5.09 -21.64 -2.35
C ALA A 29 5.63 -20.21 -2.37
N VAL A 30 6.94 -20.05 -2.38
CA VAL A 30 7.59 -18.72 -2.28
C VAL A 30 8.34 -18.39 -3.57
N GLU A 31 7.97 -17.27 -4.17
CA GLU A 31 8.72 -16.64 -5.24
C GLU A 31 9.39 -15.35 -4.71
N THR A 32 10.60 -15.05 -5.15
CA THR A 32 11.37 -13.92 -4.63
C THR A 32 11.87 -13.03 -5.77
N SER A 33 11.99 -11.74 -5.51
CA SER A 33 12.55 -10.75 -6.43
C SER A 33 13.51 -9.83 -5.70
N LEU A 34 14.71 -9.64 -6.26
CA LEU A 34 15.72 -8.67 -5.80
C LEU A 34 15.43 -7.24 -6.29
N SER A 35 14.58 -7.11 -7.30
CA SER A 35 14.20 -5.84 -7.90
C SER A 35 12.78 -5.46 -7.53
N ALA A 36 12.61 -4.28 -6.98
CA ALA A 36 11.29 -3.71 -6.68
C ALA A 36 10.42 -3.57 -7.94
N ARG A 37 11.03 -3.24 -9.08
CA ARG A 37 10.33 -3.10 -10.36
C ARG A 37 9.85 -4.45 -10.90
N GLU A 38 10.71 -5.47 -10.88
CA GLU A 38 10.33 -6.81 -11.29
C GLU A 38 9.31 -7.43 -10.35
N GLY A 39 9.50 -7.29 -9.03
CA GLY A 39 8.57 -7.74 -8.01
C GLY A 39 7.19 -7.10 -8.16
N LEU A 40 7.13 -5.80 -8.43
CA LEU A 40 5.86 -5.13 -8.73
C LEU A 40 5.20 -5.71 -10.00
N ALA A 41 5.98 -5.94 -11.07
CA ALA A 41 5.44 -6.53 -12.29
C ALA A 41 4.89 -7.95 -12.04
N LEU A 42 5.58 -8.78 -11.26
CA LEU A 42 5.11 -10.11 -10.84
C LEU A 42 3.84 -10.03 -9.99
N ALA A 43 3.81 -9.11 -9.02
CA ALA A 43 2.64 -8.90 -8.15
C ALA A 43 1.38 -8.55 -8.95
N LEU A 44 1.54 -7.77 -10.03
CA LEU A 44 0.43 -7.35 -10.89
C LEU A 44 0.02 -8.43 -11.90
N ALA A 45 0.99 -9.18 -12.46
CA ALA A 45 0.76 -10.14 -13.54
C ALA A 45 0.18 -11.47 -13.09
N GLN A 46 0.46 -11.90 -11.85
CA GLN A 46 0.10 -13.24 -11.36
C GLN A 46 -0.83 -13.17 -10.13
N PRO A 47 -1.57 -14.26 -9.83
CA PRO A 47 -2.32 -14.37 -8.57
C PRO A 47 -1.37 -14.72 -7.43
N TRP A 48 -1.49 -13.99 -6.34
CA TRP A 48 -0.78 -14.18 -5.08
C TRP A 48 -1.75 -14.17 -3.91
N ASP A 49 -1.43 -14.92 -2.86
CA ASP A 49 -2.17 -14.88 -1.59
C ASP A 49 -1.60 -13.80 -0.66
N LEU A 50 -0.31 -13.48 -0.80
CA LEU A 50 0.37 -12.45 0.00
C LEU A 50 1.58 -11.90 -0.76
N VAL A 51 1.86 -10.62 -0.58
CA VAL A 51 3.13 -9.99 -0.96
C VAL A 51 3.83 -9.49 0.30
N LEU A 52 5.13 -9.80 0.44
CA LEU A 52 6.02 -9.22 1.43
C LEU A 52 6.99 -8.29 0.71
N SER A 53 7.17 -7.06 1.18
CA SER A 53 8.03 -6.08 0.51
C SER A 53 8.86 -5.28 1.50
N ASP A 54 10.16 -5.08 1.21
CA ASP A 54 10.95 -4.08 1.93
C ASP A 54 10.52 -2.66 1.53
N ILE A 55 10.78 -1.69 2.40
CA ILE A 55 10.53 -0.27 2.15
C ILE A 55 11.66 0.35 1.33
N ARG A 56 12.91 0.05 1.69
CA ARG A 56 14.08 0.69 1.11
C ARG A 56 14.74 -0.20 0.08
N MET A 57 14.35 -0.02 -1.16
CA MET A 57 14.95 -0.71 -2.30
C MET A 57 15.42 0.30 -3.34
N PRO A 58 16.47 -0.01 -4.12
CA PRO A 58 16.86 0.77 -5.28
C PRO A 58 15.72 0.91 -6.30
N GLU A 59 15.79 1.90 -7.18
CA GLU A 59 14.86 2.20 -8.27
C GLU A 59 13.49 2.73 -7.83
N ILE A 60 12.69 1.92 -7.15
CA ILE A 60 11.40 2.30 -6.58
C ILE A 60 11.30 1.80 -5.15
N GLY A 61 10.88 2.66 -4.22
CA GLY A 61 10.71 2.28 -2.82
C GLY A 61 9.49 1.37 -2.61
N GLY A 62 9.53 0.55 -1.56
CA GLY A 62 8.44 -0.39 -1.24
C GLY A 62 7.11 0.27 -0.90
N MET A 63 7.11 1.50 -0.43
CA MET A 63 5.87 2.27 -0.26
C MET A 63 5.16 2.50 -1.59
N ARG A 64 5.92 2.73 -2.67
CA ARG A 64 5.37 2.81 -4.01
C ARG A 64 4.88 1.45 -4.51
N VAL A 65 5.64 0.38 -4.25
CA VAL A 65 5.21 -0.99 -4.56
C VAL A 65 3.89 -1.30 -3.87
N LEU A 66 3.78 -1.04 -2.55
CA LEU A 66 2.55 -1.21 -1.78
C LEU A 66 1.38 -0.44 -2.40
N ARG A 67 1.56 0.85 -2.66
CA ARG A 67 0.53 1.71 -3.26
C ARG A 67 0.07 1.17 -4.62
N ASP A 68 1.00 0.87 -5.52
CA ASP A 68 0.69 0.45 -6.88
C ASP A 68 0.00 -0.93 -6.90
N ILE A 69 0.38 -1.85 -5.98
CA ILE A 69 -0.34 -3.12 -5.77
C ILE A 69 -1.74 -2.87 -5.24
N LYS A 70 -1.90 -2.06 -4.19
CA LYS A 70 -3.20 -1.78 -3.58
C LYS A 70 -4.16 -1.07 -4.53
N ARG A 71 -3.63 -0.23 -5.41
CA ARG A 71 -4.39 0.41 -6.47
C ARG A 71 -4.94 -0.59 -7.50
N ALA A 72 -4.11 -1.53 -7.95
CA ALA A 72 -4.48 -2.49 -8.98
C ALA A 72 -5.23 -3.73 -8.43
N LYS A 73 -4.87 -4.15 -7.23
CA LYS A 73 -5.38 -5.35 -6.54
C LYS A 73 -5.69 -5.04 -5.06
N PRO A 74 -6.78 -4.30 -4.76
CA PRO A 74 -7.08 -3.85 -3.38
C PRO A 74 -7.20 -4.99 -2.37
N ALA A 75 -7.72 -6.15 -2.81
CA ALA A 75 -7.89 -7.34 -1.98
C ALA A 75 -6.59 -8.08 -1.67
N LEU A 76 -5.52 -7.91 -2.47
CA LEU A 76 -4.25 -8.59 -2.26
C LEU A 76 -3.57 -8.06 -0.99
N PRO A 77 -3.35 -8.89 0.04
CA PRO A 77 -2.64 -8.45 1.23
C PRO A 77 -1.17 -8.18 0.90
N VAL A 78 -0.66 -7.05 1.39
CA VAL A 78 0.75 -6.67 1.31
C VAL A 78 1.22 -6.38 2.71
N ALA A 79 2.25 -7.07 3.19
CA ALA A 79 2.92 -6.75 4.45
C ALA A 79 4.31 -6.20 4.17
N ILE A 80 4.74 -5.28 5.01
CA ILE A 80 6.05 -4.64 4.91
C ILE A 80 7.04 -5.36 5.84
N ILE A 81 8.25 -5.61 5.34
CA ILE A 81 9.38 -6.13 6.15
C ILE A 81 10.55 -5.18 5.97
N THR A 82 11.05 -4.51 7.01
CA THR A 82 12.10 -3.51 6.81
C THR A 82 13.03 -3.35 8.01
N GLY A 83 14.32 -3.09 7.73
CA GLY A 83 15.32 -2.69 8.73
C GLY A 83 15.27 -1.20 9.09
N TYR A 84 14.44 -0.42 8.44
CA TYR A 84 14.29 1.01 8.65
C TYR A 84 12.93 1.35 9.28
N ALA A 85 12.59 0.60 10.31
CA ALA A 85 11.35 0.80 11.03
C ALA A 85 11.35 2.13 11.78
N THR A 86 10.39 2.98 11.47
CA THR A 86 10.07 4.18 12.23
C THR A 86 8.57 4.21 12.46
N VAL A 87 8.13 4.90 13.51
CA VAL A 87 6.69 5.10 13.75
C VAL A 87 6.02 5.74 12.53
N GLY A 88 6.69 6.72 11.91
CA GLY A 88 6.19 7.39 10.71
C GLY A 88 6.01 6.44 9.52
N SER A 89 7.03 5.60 9.21
CA SER A 89 6.94 4.64 8.09
C SER A 89 5.90 3.55 8.34
N ALA A 90 5.77 3.07 9.60
CA ALA A 90 4.75 2.09 9.94
C ALA A 90 3.34 2.67 9.78
N VAL A 91 3.09 3.86 10.33
CA VAL A 91 1.82 4.57 10.19
C VAL A 91 1.50 4.82 8.71
N GLN A 92 2.47 5.26 7.92
CA GLN A 92 2.27 5.50 6.49
C GLN A 92 1.95 4.20 5.74
N ALA A 93 2.65 3.09 6.00
CA ALA A 93 2.36 1.80 5.40
C ALA A 93 0.94 1.33 5.72
N MET A 94 0.53 1.44 6.99
CA MET A 94 -0.84 1.05 7.40
C MET A 94 -1.90 1.93 6.74
N LYS A 95 -1.66 3.24 6.60
CA LYS A 95 -2.55 4.17 5.90
C LYS A 95 -2.67 3.87 4.40
N LEU A 96 -1.61 3.39 3.76
CA LEU A 96 -1.62 2.92 2.38
C LEU A 96 -2.27 1.54 2.21
N GLY A 97 -2.74 0.94 3.30
CA GLY A 97 -3.43 -0.34 3.30
C GLY A 97 -2.52 -1.55 3.42
N ALA A 98 -1.32 -1.40 3.99
CA ALA A 98 -0.53 -2.56 4.39
C ALA A 98 -1.35 -3.44 5.35
N ALA A 99 -1.22 -4.75 5.19
CA ALA A 99 -1.91 -5.71 6.03
C ALA A 99 -1.17 -5.93 7.35
N ASP A 100 0.16 -5.78 7.33
CA ASP A 100 1.01 -5.88 8.52
C ASP A 100 2.37 -5.20 8.27
N TYR A 101 3.18 -5.08 9.33
CA TYR A 101 4.48 -4.44 9.31
C TYR A 101 5.47 -5.16 10.23
N VAL A 102 6.60 -5.63 9.68
CA VAL A 102 7.63 -6.41 10.38
C VAL A 102 8.95 -5.69 10.36
N GLU A 103 9.57 -5.53 11.53
CA GLU A 103 10.91 -4.95 11.64
C GLU A 103 12.01 -6.02 11.52
N LYS A 104 13.05 -5.73 10.71
CA LYS A 104 14.28 -6.54 10.65
C LYS A 104 15.24 -6.09 11.80
N PRO A 105 15.90 -7.03 12.53
CA PRO A 105 15.84 -8.48 12.34
C PRO A 105 14.60 -9.09 12.97
N PHE A 106 13.98 -10.04 12.28
CA PHE A 106 12.80 -10.77 12.75
C PHE A 106 13.12 -12.21 13.17
N THR A 107 12.31 -12.76 14.06
CA THR A 107 12.32 -14.18 14.38
C THR A 107 11.40 -14.96 13.44
N PRO A 108 11.61 -16.28 13.23
CA PRO A 108 10.67 -17.09 12.47
C PRO A 108 9.23 -16.97 12.95
N ASP A 109 8.99 -17.04 14.26
CA ASP A 109 7.65 -16.91 14.84
C ASP A 109 7.05 -15.52 14.61
N GLY A 110 7.85 -14.46 14.68
CA GLY A 110 7.42 -13.10 14.41
C GLY A 110 6.98 -12.90 12.95
N LEU A 111 7.77 -13.41 12.01
CA LEU A 111 7.42 -13.39 10.59
C LEU A 111 6.14 -14.19 10.31
N LEU A 112 6.04 -15.41 10.84
CA LEU A 112 4.84 -16.25 10.66
C LEU A 112 3.61 -15.64 11.30
N GLY A 113 3.75 -14.96 12.43
CA GLY A 113 2.68 -14.22 13.08
C GLY A 113 2.12 -13.13 12.17
N ALA A 114 3.00 -12.31 11.58
CA ALA A 114 2.62 -11.24 10.66
C ALA A 114 2.00 -11.79 9.37
N VAL A 115 2.54 -12.86 8.81
CA VAL A 115 1.97 -13.53 7.63
C VAL A 115 0.54 -14.02 7.91
N ARG A 116 0.31 -14.67 9.05
CA ARG A 116 -1.02 -15.13 9.45
C ARG A 116 -1.99 -13.96 9.68
N SER A 117 -1.53 -12.90 10.32
CA SER A 117 -2.30 -11.67 10.52
C SER A 117 -2.71 -11.03 9.18
N ALA A 118 -1.77 -10.88 8.25
CA ALA A 118 -2.00 -10.32 6.93
C ALA A 118 -3.04 -11.14 6.13
N LEU A 119 -2.93 -12.46 6.17
CA LEU A 119 -3.87 -13.37 5.50
C LEU A 119 -5.26 -13.37 6.15
N ALA A 120 -5.34 -13.27 7.47
CA ALA A 120 -6.60 -13.17 8.20
C ALA A 120 -7.33 -11.86 7.85
N SER A 121 -6.59 -10.75 7.81
CA SER A 121 -7.12 -9.43 7.44
C SER A 121 -7.69 -9.40 6.02
N ALA A 122 -7.09 -10.17 5.09
CA ALA A 122 -7.60 -10.28 3.73
C ALA A 122 -8.92 -11.04 3.64
N ARG A 123 -9.13 -12.03 4.51
CA ARG A 123 -10.37 -12.84 4.54
C ARG A 123 -11.55 -12.12 5.17
N THR A 124 -11.28 -11.18 6.08
CA THR A 124 -12.30 -10.37 6.74
C THR A 124 -12.65 -9.09 5.97
N ARG A 125 -11.79 -8.65 5.07
CA ARG A 125 -12.14 -7.62 4.10
C ARG A 125 -12.98 -8.29 3.00
N GLU A 126 -14.31 -8.21 3.13
CA GLU A 126 -15.18 -8.36 1.96
C GLU A 126 -14.66 -7.40 0.88
N PRO A 127 -14.66 -7.79 -0.41
CA PRO A 127 -14.39 -6.83 -1.46
C PRO A 127 -15.40 -5.70 -1.24
N GLU A 128 -14.90 -4.53 -0.80
CA GLU A 128 -15.73 -3.34 -0.80
C GLU A 128 -16.31 -3.28 -2.22
N ARG A 129 -17.61 -3.52 -2.32
CA ARG A 129 -18.34 -3.38 -3.56
C ARG A 129 -17.92 -2.04 -4.11
N GLN A 130 -17.54 -2.01 -5.38
CA GLN A 130 -17.32 -0.80 -6.17
C GLN A 130 -18.66 -0.04 -6.33
N ASP A 131 -19.31 0.24 -5.21
CA ASP A 131 -20.60 0.87 -5.14
C ASP A 131 -20.40 2.35 -4.88
N LEU A 132 -20.69 3.13 -5.90
CA LEU A 132 -20.87 4.58 -5.89
C LEU A 132 -19.61 5.38 -5.55
N VAL A 133 -18.96 5.87 -6.60
CA VAL A 133 -17.95 6.93 -6.42
C VAL A 133 -18.66 8.16 -5.87
N HIS A 134 -18.30 8.57 -4.66
CA HIS A 134 -18.82 9.77 -4.00
C HIS A 134 -18.16 11.02 -4.61
N LYS A 135 -18.45 11.28 -5.90
CA LYS A 135 -17.81 12.33 -6.69
C LYS A 135 -17.81 13.68 -5.99
N ASP A 136 -18.96 14.04 -5.43
CA ASP A 136 -19.13 15.34 -4.76
C ASP A 136 -18.26 15.46 -3.52
N GLU A 137 -18.11 14.37 -2.74
CA GLU A 137 -17.24 14.35 -1.56
C GLU A 137 -15.76 14.42 -1.96
N VAL A 138 -15.35 13.68 -2.98
CA VAL A 138 -13.97 13.75 -3.51
C VAL A 138 -13.66 15.16 -3.99
N LEU A 139 -14.52 15.74 -4.81
CA LEU A 139 -14.33 17.12 -5.34
C LEU A 139 -14.28 18.16 -4.20
N ARG A 140 -15.15 18.04 -3.20
CA ARG A 140 -15.17 18.90 -2.01
C ARG A 140 -13.87 18.84 -1.22
N ILE A 141 -13.28 17.64 -1.08
CA ILE A 141 -11.98 17.46 -0.43
C ILE A 141 -10.87 18.11 -1.25
N LEU A 142 -10.84 17.88 -2.56
CA LEU A 142 -9.83 18.46 -3.44
C LEU A 142 -9.94 19.99 -3.52
N GLU A 143 -11.14 20.54 -3.47
CA GLU A 143 -11.36 21.98 -3.39
C GLU A 143 -10.85 22.53 -2.06
N ARG A 144 -11.21 21.89 -0.94
CA ARG A 144 -10.72 22.27 0.39
C ARG A 144 -9.20 22.20 0.46
N ALA A 145 -8.58 21.13 0.00
CA ALA A 145 -7.12 20.97 -0.04
C ALA A 145 -6.41 22.04 -0.91
N SER A 146 -7.11 22.61 -1.87
CA SER A 146 -6.57 23.66 -2.74
C SER A 146 -6.44 25.02 -2.05
N ILE A 147 -7.19 25.26 -0.95
CA ILE A 147 -7.31 26.58 -0.29
C ILE A 147 -7.00 26.53 1.20
N ASP A 148 -7.07 25.37 1.85
CA ASP A 148 -6.91 25.21 3.30
C ASP A 148 -5.59 24.46 3.61
N GLY A 149 -4.54 25.23 3.88
CA GLY A 149 -3.22 24.70 4.24
C GLY A 149 -3.22 23.88 5.54
N HIS A 150 -4.10 24.17 6.50
CA HIS A 150 -4.24 23.36 7.73
C HIS A 150 -4.81 21.99 7.41
N PHE A 151 -5.84 21.92 6.59
CA PHE A 151 -6.39 20.65 6.13
C PHE A 151 -5.37 19.82 5.35
N VAL A 152 -4.52 20.45 4.55
CA VAL A 152 -3.41 19.79 3.86
C VAL A 152 -2.41 19.22 4.87
N ALA A 153 -2.07 19.97 5.92
CA ALA A 153 -1.22 19.47 6.99
C ALA A 153 -1.87 18.28 7.72
N ASP A 154 -3.14 18.34 8.04
CA ASP A 154 -3.89 17.24 8.65
C ASP A 154 -3.87 15.99 7.76
N LEU A 155 -4.07 16.12 6.45
CA LEU A 155 -3.93 15.02 5.50
C LEU A 155 -2.52 14.42 5.49
N PHE A 156 -1.50 15.24 5.75
CA PHE A 156 -0.10 14.78 5.82
C PHE A 156 0.18 14.01 7.11
N TYR A 157 -0.24 14.55 8.26
CA TYR A 157 0.07 14.00 9.58
C TYR A 157 -0.90 12.91 10.03
N SER A 158 -2.18 13.08 9.72
CA SER A 158 -3.26 12.17 10.17
C SER A 158 -3.76 11.23 9.07
N GLY A 159 -3.41 11.49 7.80
CA GLY A 159 -3.78 10.62 6.66
C GLY A 159 -5.27 10.36 6.58
N ALA A 160 -5.67 9.08 6.65
CA ALA A 160 -7.06 8.66 6.52
C ALA A 160 -7.98 9.22 7.61
N ASP A 161 -7.45 9.47 8.82
CA ASP A 161 -8.22 10.01 9.94
C ASP A 161 -8.71 11.44 9.65
N ALA A 162 -7.92 12.22 8.88
CA ALA A 162 -8.35 13.55 8.41
C ALA A 162 -9.57 13.51 7.47
N LEU A 163 -9.90 12.32 6.97
CA LEU A 163 -11.02 12.06 6.06
C LEU A 163 -12.22 11.39 6.76
N GLU A 164 -12.19 11.19 8.09
CA GLU A 164 -13.29 10.53 8.82
C GLU A 164 -14.62 11.27 8.74
N GLY A 165 -14.59 12.60 8.57
CA GLY A 165 -15.81 13.42 8.41
C GLY A 165 -16.46 13.36 7.02
N TYR A 166 -15.89 12.59 6.08
CA TYR A 166 -16.35 12.47 4.70
C TYR A 166 -16.83 11.06 4.42
N THR A 167 -17.91 10.95 3.62
CA THR A 167 -18.42 9.65 3.17
C THR A 167 -17.59 9.18 1.97
N LEU A 168 -16.57 8.38 2.22
CA LEU A 168 -15.63 7.89 1.20
C LEU A 168 -15.41 6.38 1.32
N THR A 169 -15.28 5.73 0.18
CA THR A 169 -14.80 4.35 0.08
C THR A 169 -13.28 4.26 0.27
N GLY A 170 -12.75 3.05 0.53
CA GLY A 170 -11.31 2.81 0.64
C GLY A 170 -10.52 3.26 -0.59
N PRO A 171 -10.93 2.92 -1.83
CA PRO A 171 -10.30 3.40 -3.06
C PRO A 171 -10.27 4.91 -3.21
N GLU A 172 -11.35 5.61 -2.83
CA GLU A 172 -11.43 7.09 -2.87
C GLU A 172 -10.45 7.73 -1.88
N LYS A 173 -10.43 7.23 -0.63
CA LYS A 173 -9.45 7.68 0.38
C LYS A 173 -8.03 7.46 -0.12
N LEU A 174 -7.75 6.28 -0.67
CA LEU A 174 -6.43 5.96 -1.21
C LEU A 174 -6.03 6.90 -2.34
N ALA A 175 -6.92 7.14 -3.32
CA ALA A 175 -6.67 8.03 -4.45
C ALA A 175 -6.34 9.45 -4.01
N ILE A 176 -7.06 9.99 -3.01
CA ILE A 176 -6.81 11.32 -2.45
C ILE A 176 -5.47 11.36 -1.72
N LEU A 177 -5.21 10.37 -0.85
CA LEU A 177 -4.01 10.33 -0.01
C LEU A 177 -2.73 10.12 -0.82
N THR A 178 -2.79 9.36 -1.91
CA THR A 178 -1.66 9.09 -2.79
C THR A 178 -1.53 10.04 -3.97
N GLY A 179 -2.50 10.93 -4.17
CA GLY A 179 -2.49 11.86 -5.30
C GLY A 179 -2.74 11.15 -6.64
N ASP A 180 -3.53 10.08 -6.67
CA ASP A 180 -3.81 9.32 -7.89
C ASP A 180 -4.70 10.08 -8.86
N ILE A 181 -4.06 11.01 -9.60
CA ILE A 181 -4.74 11.87 -10.59
C ILE A 181 -5.51 11.02 -11.61
N ARG A 182 -4.90 9.92 -12.09
CA ARG A 182 -5.52 9.10 -13.13
C ARG A 182 -6.81 8.45 -12.62
N TRP A 183 -6.76 7.84 -11.45
CA TRP A 183 -7.95 7.23 -10.85
C TRP A 183 -9.05 8.27 -10.63
N ILE A 184 -8.68 9.46 -10.11
CA ILE A 184 -9.64 10.52 -9.83
C ILE A 184 -10.26 11.03 -11.15
N GLU A 185 -9.49 11.25 -12.20
CA GLU A 185 -10.03 11.70 -13.49
C GLU A 185 -10.91 10.65 -14.18
N GLU A 186 -10.58 9.38 -14.05
CA GLU A 186 -11.39 8.27 -14.60
C GLU A 186 -12.73 8.10 -13.89
N HIS A 187 -12.81 8.33 -12.57
CA HIS A 187 -14.00 8.00 -11.77
C HIS A 187 -14.78 9.25 -11.31
N VAL A 188 -14.10 10.36 -11.07
CA VAL A 188 -14.70 11.57 -10.53
C VAL A 188 -14.95 12.60 -11.63
N GLY A 189 -13.97 12.84 -12.50
CA GLY A 189 -14.05 13.77 -13.62
C GLY A 189 -12.83 14.68 -13.73
N THR A 190 -12.86 15.59 -14.68
CA THR A 190 -11.73 16.48 -15.00
C THR A 190 -11.39 17.39 -13.83
N LEU A 191 -10.11 17.38 -13.44
CA LEU A 191 -9.57 18.21 -12.36
C LEU A 191 -9.24 19.63 -12.84
N SER A 192 -9.46 20.61 -11.97
CA SER A 192 -8.97 21.97 -12.18
C SER A 192 -7.43 22.01 -12.13
N PRO A 193 -6.79 23.03 -12.76
CA PRO A 193 -5.33 23.16 -12.70
C PRO A 193 -4.77 23.23 -11.27
N THR A 194 -5.53 23.82 -10.34
CA THR A 194 -5.13 23.95 -8.93
C THR A 194 -5.19 22.61 -8.20
N GLN A 195 -6.27 21.84 -8.40
CA GLN A 195 -6.43 20.50 -7.84
C GLN A 195 -5.35 19.55 -8.37
N ARG A 196 -5.09 19.58 -9.67
CA ARG A 196 -4.05 18.77 -10.31
C ARG A 196 -2.67 19.10 -9.74
N ARG A 197 -2.31 20.37 -9.63
CA ARG A 197 -1.02 20.82 -9.05
C ARG A 197 -0.85 20.34 -7.62
N TRP A 198 -1.89 20.40 -6.80
CA TRP A 198 -1.87 19.91 -5.43
C TRP A 198 -1.60 18.40 -5.38
N LEU A 199 -2.26 17.62 -6.22
CA LEU A 199 -2.07 16.16 -6.30
C LEU A 199 -0.66 15.80 -6.83
N GLU A 200 -0.14 16.54 -7.80
CA GLU A 200 1.23 16.37 -8.32
C GLU A 200 2.29 16.64 -7.24
N GLN A 201 2.08 17.63 -6.39
CA GLN A 201 2.95 17.90 -5.24
C GLN A 201 2.92 16.76 -4.23
N ARG A 202 1.77 16.13 -4.01
CA ARG A 202 1.65 14.93 -3.18
C ARG A 202 2.48 13.78 -3.73
N LEU A 203 2.35 13.49 -5.02
CA LEU A 203 3.17 12.47 -5.69
C LEU A 203 4.68 12.72 -5.56
N SER A 204 5.09 13.97 -5.62
CA SER A 204 6.51 14.36 -5.49
C SER A 204 7.03 14.29 -4.06
N ALA A 205 6.19 14.49 -3.06
CA ALA A 205 6.58 14.44 -1.64
C ALA A 205 6.83 13.01 -1.13
N GLU A 206 6.39 11.99 -1.86
CA GLU A 206 6.59 10.57 -1.54
C GLU A 206 7.92 9.98 -2.05
N ILE A 207 8.78 10.79 -2.65
CA ILE A 207 10.07 10.32 -3.25
C ILE A 207 11.22 10.26 -2.22
N TRP A 208 10.98 10.55 -0.93
CA TRP A 208 12.02 10.53 0.11
C TRP A 208 11.73 9.53 1.23
#